data_5071c71f1c3b7f448884ea371a49ca02
#
_entry.id   5071c71f1c3b7f448884ea371a49ca02
#
_cell.length_a   1.000
_cell.length_b   1.000
_cell.length_c   1.000
_cell.angle_alpha   90.00
_cell.angle_beta   90.00
_cell.angle_gamma   90.00
#
_symmetry.space_group_name_H-M   'P 1'
#
loop_
_entity.id
_entity.type
_entity.pdbx_description
1 polymer ?
#
loop_
_entity_poly.entity_id
_entity_poly.type
_entity_poly.pdbx_seq_one_letter_code
_entity_poly.pdbx_strand_id
1 'polypeptide(L)'
;MPTGKLAPGDAAEIEVEVTKDLSTNRMGRPGADVLSTPSLLKLMELCSIEATDPFLEDGYVTVGYAVDGLRHLAPTAIGAVVKVKAVITEVNGTRISYKIEALEGDQKIGVSTHKRAVISKDGS
;
A
#
# COMPACT_ATOMS: atom_id res chain seq x y z
N MET A 1 3.30 -16.83 18.00
CA MET A 1 2.54 -15.63 17.59
C MET A 1 2.49 -15.55 16.07
N PRO A 2 1.32 -15.40 15.44
CA PRO A 2 1.21 -15.33 13.98
C PRO A 2 2.06 -14.24 13.35
N THR A 3 2.29 -13.14 14.07
CA THR A 3 3.10 -12.02 13.59
C THR A 3 4.61 -12.30 13.60
N GLY A 4 5.04 -13.42 14.19
CA GLY A 4 6.45 -13.77 14.21
C GLY A 4 7.33 -12.67 14.80
N LYS A 5 8.31 -12.20 14.01
CA LYS A 5 9.28 -11.18 14.44
C LYS A 5 8.95 -9.78 13.93
N LEU A 6 7.75 -9.57 13.37
CA LEU A 6 7.37 -8.23 12.89
C LEU A 6 7.39 -7.22 14.02
N ALA A 7 7.90 -6.03 13.75
CA ALA A 7 8.08 -5.00 14.74
C ALA A 7 7.96 -3.61 14.11
N PRO A 8 7.63 -2.58 14.90
CA PRO A 8 7.66 -1.20 14.40
C PRO A 8 9.03 -0.87 13.79
N GLY A 9 9.02 -0.17 12.66
CA GLY A 9 10.22 0.17 11.91
C GLY A 9 10.48 -0.78 10.73
N ASP A 10 9.89 -1.97 10.72
CA ASP A 10 9.98 -2.83 9.54
C ASP A 10 9.27 -2.17 8.38
N ALA A 11 9.84 -2.29 7.19
CA ALA A 11 9.36 -1.56 6.02
C ALA A 11 9.51 -2.38 4.75
N ALA A 12 8.74 -2.00 3.73
CA ALA A 12 8.90 -2.50 2.38
C ALA A 12 8.79 -1.35 1.39
N GLU A 13 9.38 -1.53 0.22
CA GLU A 13 9.25 -0.60 -0.90
C GLU A 13 8.87 -1.40 -2.14
N ILE A 14 8.00 -0.82 -2.96
CA ILE A 14 7.71 -1.33 -4.29
C ILE A 14 7.87 -0.19 -5.30
N GLU A 15 8.21 -0.53 -6.54
CA GLU A 15 8.23 0.41 -7.65
C GLU A 15 7.27 -0.08 -8.72
N VAL A 16 6.42 0.82 -9.21
CA VAL A 16 5.38 0.46 -10.18
C VAL A 16 5.32 1.54 -11.25
N GLU A 17 5.36 1.12 -12.52
CA GLU A 17 5.10 2.04 -13.62
C GLU A 17 3.61 2.29 -13.72
N VAL A 18 3.19 3.53 -13.89
CA VAL A 18 1.79 3.89 -14.09
C VAL A 18 1.38 3.46 -15.49
N THR A 19 0.48 2.49 -15.57
CA THR A 19 -0.07 1.97 -16.81
C THR A 19 -1.49 2.51 -17.02
N LYS A 20 -2.05 2.27 -18.21
CA LYS A 20 -3.39 2.76 -18.53
C LYS A 20 -4.45 2.21 -17.56
N ASP A 21 -4.34 0.95 -17.14
CA ASP A 21 -5.29 0.33 -16.21
C ASP A 21 -5.20 0.89 -14.80
N LEU A 22 -4.09 1.54 -14.43
CA LEU A 22 -3.94 2.25 -13.15
C LEU A 22 -4.36 3.70 -13.26
N SER A 23 -4.70 4.17 -14.45
CA SER A 23 -5.00 5.58 -14.69
C SER A 23 -6.49 5.87 -14.67
N THR A 24 -6.82 7.15 -14.57
CA THR A 24 -8.20 7.60 -14.71
C THR A 24 -8.76 7.30 -16.10
N ASN A 25 -7.90 7.21 -17.12
CA ASN A 25 -8.31 6.96 -18.50
C ASN A 25 -8.87 5.56 -18.73
N ARG A 26 -8.68 4.61 -17.81
CA ARG A 26 -9.31 3.29 -17.91
C ARG A 26 -10.84 3.37 -18.01
N MET A 27 -11.41 4.53 -17.61
CA MET A 27 -12.84 4.80 -17.68
C MET A 27 -13.29 5.34 -19.04
N GLY A 28 -12.37 5.41 -20.02
CA GLY A 28 -12.68 5.91 -21.35
C GLY A 28 -12.83 7.41 -21.45
N ARG A 29 -12.30 8.17 -20.50
CA ARG A 29 -12.36 9.63 -20.49
C ARG A 29 -11.02 10.22 -20.91
N PRO A 30 -10.92 10.79 -22.11
CA PRO A 30 -9.66 11.37 -22.58
C PRO A 30 -9.27 12.61 -21.78
N GLY A 31 -7.98 12.87 -21.69
CA GLY A 31 -7.43 14.07 -21.06
C GLY A 31 -7.03 13.94 -19.61
N ALA A 32 -7.21 12.74 -19.02
CA ALA A 32 -6.84 12.50 -17.62
C ALA A 32 -6.00 11.23 -17.52
N ASP A 33 -4.82 11.25 -18.15
CA ASP A 33 -3.94 10.07 -18.24
C ASP A 33 -2.98 10.04 -17.04
N VAL A 34 -3.53 10.04 -15.84
CA VAL A 34 -2.77 10.08 -14.58
C VAL A 34 -3.23 8.95 -13.66
N LEU A 35 -2.36 8.57 -12.75
CA LEU A 35 -2.67 7.57 -11.71
C LEU A 35 -3.97 7.95 -10.98
N SER A 36 -4.92 7.02 -10.92
CA SER A 36 -6.18 7.27 -10.22
C SER A 36 -5.99 7.07 -8.71
N THR A 37 -6.86 7.73 -7.92
CA THR A 37 -6.81 7.58 -6.46
C THR A 37 -7.11 6.15 -6.00
N PRO A 38 -8.11 5.43 -6.56
CA PRO A 38 -8.26 4.03 -6.19
C PRO A 38 -7.04 3.17 -6.51
N SER A 39 -6.34 3.46 -7.62
CA SER A 39 -5.12 2.73 -7.96
C SER A 39 -3.99 3.06 -6.99
N LEU A 40 -3.86 4.33 -6.58
CA LEU A 40 -2.89 4.72 -5.57
C LEU A 40 -3.12 3.94 -4.27
N LEU A 41 -4.36 3.86 -3.82
CA LEU A 41 -4.71 3.07 -2.64
C LEU A 41 -4.34 1.60 -2.82
N LYS A 42 -4.62 1.02 -3.98
CA LYS A 42 -4.25 -0.36 -4.28
C LYS A 42 -2.74 -0.58 -4.14
N LEU A 43 -1.93 0.33 -4.68
CA LEU A 43 -0.47 0.22 -4.58
C LEU A 43 -0.01 0.33 -3.12
N MET A 44 -0.64 1.18 -2.33
CA MET A 44 -0.34 1.31 -0.91
C MET A 44 -0.67 0.03 -0.15
N GLU A 45 -1.80 -0.59 -0.44
CA GLU A 45 -2.17 -1.88 0.17
C GLU A 45 -1.18 -2.98 -0.23
N LEU A 46 -0.82 -3.07 -1.51
CA LEU A 46 0.15 -4.06 -1.98
C LEU A 46 1.49 -3.90 -1.27
N CYS A 47 1.93 -2.66 -1.05
CA CYS A 47 3.18 -2.40 -0.35
C CYS A 47 3.10 -2.83 1.12
N SER A 48 1.96 -2.58 1.78
CA SER A 48 1.78 -3.02 3.17
C SER A 48 1.76 -4.54 3.29
N ILE A 49 1.19 -5.24 2.29
CA ILE A 49 1.22 -6.70 2.24
C ILE A 49 2.68 -7.19 2.14
N GLU A 50 3.49 -6.56 1.28
CA GLU A 50 4.90 -6.92 1.15
C GLU A 50 5.68 -6.69 2.44
N ALA A 51 5.30 -5.71 3.24
CA ALA A 51 5.95 -5.44 4.53
C ALA A 51 5.64 -6.48 5.60
N THR A 52 4.57 -7.25 5.45
CA THR A 52 4.08 -8.13 6.52
C THR A 52 3.92 -9.58 6.11
N ASP A 53 3.15 -9.86 5.06
CA ASP A 53 2.72 -11.23 4.76
C ASP A 53 3.86 -12.21 4.54
N PRO A 54 4.98 -11.85 3.86
CA PRO A 54 6.09 -12.81 3.70
C PRO A 54 6.77 -13.21 5.01
N PHE A 55 6.57 -12.44 6.08
CA PHE A 55 7.23 -12.65 7.37
C PHE A 55 6.31 -13.24 8.43
N LEU A 56 5.04 -13.50 8.08
CA LEU A 56 4.10 -14.15 8.99
C LEU A 56 4.44 -15.64 9.11
N GLU A 57 4.00 -16.24 10.21
CA GLU A 57 4.07 -17.68 10.34
C GLU A 57 3.21 -18.36 9.27
N ASP A 58 3.58 -19.59 8.89
CA ASP A 58 2.85 -20.33 7.86
C ASP A 58 1.36 -20.43 8.21
N GLY A 59 0.52 -20.27 7.20
CA GLY A 59 -0.92 -20.39 7.35
C GLY A 59 -1.63 -19.09 7.67
N TYR A 60 -0.91 -17.96 7.72
CA TYR A 60 -1.50 -16.65 8.04
C TYR A 60 -1.31 -15.65 6.91
N VAL A 61 -2.26 -14.74 6.79
CA VAL A 61 -2.23 -13.59 5.86
C VAL A 61 -2.80 -12.37 6.56
N THR A 62 -2.64 -11.20 5.97
CA THR A 62 -3.31 -9.99 6.48
C THR A 62 -4.47 -9.60 5.57
N VAL A 63 -5.48 -8.96 6.19
CA VAL A 63 -6.57 -8.29 5.47
C VAL A 63 -6.64 -6.85 5.95
N GLY A 64 -6.87 -5.90 5.03
CA GLY A 64 -7.02 -4.50 5.37
C GLY A 64 -8.38 -4.22 5.98
N TYR A 65 -8.44 -3.36 7.00
CA TYR A 65 -9.71 -2.98 7.61
C TYR A 65 -9.86 -1.48 7.83
N ALA A 66 -8.81 -0.68 7.66
CA ALA A 66 -8.92 0.77 7.81
C ALA A 66 -7.86 1.48 6.98
N VAL A 67 -8.25 2.59 6.37
CA VAL A 67 -7.38 3.54 5.68
C VAL A 67 -7.77 4.93 6.17
N ASP A 68 -6.81 5.67 6.70
CA ASP A 68 -7.06 7.01 7.22
C ASP A 68 -6.14 8.01 6.56
N GLY A 69 -6.66 9.23 6.37
CA GLY A 69 -5.85 10.35 5.91
C GLY A 69 -5.22 10.16 4.52
N LEU A 70 -5.86 9.36 3.67
CA LEU A 70 -5.36 9.21 2.30
C LEU A 70 -5.44 10.57 1.59
N ARG A 71 -4.29 11.02 1.09
CA ARG A 71 -4.17 12.23 0.29
C ARG A 71 -3.44 11.91 -1.00
N HIS A 72 -4.04 12.26 -2.11
CA HIS A 72 -3.42 12.18 -3.43
C HIS A 72 -2.90 13.59 -3.73
N LEU A 73 -1.63 13.82 -3.44
CA LEU A 73 -1.05 15.16 -3.35
C LEU A 73 -0.69 15.78 -4.70
N ALA A 74 -0.40 14.94 -5.69
CA ALA A 74 0.00 15.40 -7.01
C ALA A 74 -0.29 14.31 -8.04
N PRO A 75 -0.58 14.69 -9.31
CA PRO A 75 -0.81 13.71 -10.37
C PRO A 75 0.49 13.05 -10.82
N THR A 76 0.37 11.81 -11.31
CA THR A 76 1.49 11.06 -11.89
C THR A 76 1.06 10.53 -13.25
N ALA A 77 1.79 10.91 -14.31
CA ALA A 77 1.42 10.56 -15.67
C ALA A 77 1.66 9.08 -15.97
N ILE A 78 0.90 8.54 -16.93
CA ILE A 78 1.17 7.22 -17.50
C ILE A 78 2.62 7.19 -17.97
N GLY A 79 3.33 6.11 -17.65
CA GLY A 79 4.74 5.92 -17.99
C GLY A 79 5.70 6.33 -16.89
N ALA A 80 5.26 7.14 -15.94
CA ALA A 80 6.09 7.48 -14.79
C ALA A 80 6.16 6.32 -13.80
N VAL A 81 7.22 6.29 -12.99
CA VAL A 81 7.42 5.25 -11.98
C VAL A 81 7.10 5.81 -10.60
N VAL A 82 6.26 5.11 -9.86
CA VAL A 82 5.90 5.45 -8.48
C VAL A 82 6.61 4.48 -7.54
N LYS A 83 7.31 5.03 -6.56
CA LYS A 83 7.89 4.25 -5.46
C LYS A 83 6.97 4.38 -4.26
N VAL A 84 6.53 3.27 -3.71
CA VAL A 84 5.69 3.24 -2.52
C VAL A 84 6.48 2.62 -1.38
N LYS A 85 6.45 3.26 -0.22
CA LYS A 85 7.11 2.77 0.98
C LYS A 85 6.09 2.64 2.10
N ALA A 86 6.01 1.46 2.69
CA ALA A 86 5.16 1.18 3.84
C ALA A 86 6.05 0.86 5.04
N VAL A 87 5.82 1.54 6.16
CA VAL A 87 6.56 1.32 7.40
C VAL A 87 5.57 0.90 8.46
N ILE A 88 5.86 -0.21 9.15
CA ILE A 88 5.06 -0.65 10.30
C ILE A 88 5.29 0.33 11.45
N THR A 89 4.21 0.89 11.97
CA THR A 89 4.26 1.83 13.10
C THR A 89 3.84 1.17 14.41
N GLU A 90 3.03 0.11 14.35
CA GLU A 90 2.56 -0.59 15.55
C GLU A 90 2.24 -2.05 15.22
N VAL A 91 2.59 -2.94 16.12
CA VAL A 91 2.12 -4.34 16.11
C VAL A 91 1.45 -4.57 17.47
N ASN A 92 0.13 -4.76 17.44
CA ASN A 92 -0.68 -4.95 18.64
C ASN A 92 -1.46 -6.26 18.50
N GLY A 93 -0.88 -7.36 18.99
CA GLY A 93 -1.46 -8.67 18.78
C GLY A 93 -1.49 -9.01 17.30
N THR A 94 -2.69 -9.24 16.76
CA THR A 94 -2.89 -9.54 15.34
C THR A 94 -3.14 -8.28 14.50
N ARG A 95 -3.12 -7.10 15.10
CA ARG A 95 -3.40 -5.84 14.41
C ARG A 95 -2.11 -5.08 14.12
N ILE A 96 -1.94 -4.65 12.88
CA ILE A 96 -0.73 -4.00 12.42
C ILE A 96 -1.10 -2.67 11.78
N SER A 97 -0.41 -1.61 12.20
CA SER A 97 -0.59 -0.27 11.65
C SER A 97 0.62 0.14 10.83
N TYR A 98 0.38 0.91 9.78
CA TYR A 98 1.40 1.35 8.82
C TYR A 98 1.28 2.84 8.54
N LYS A 99 2.42 3.44 8.22
CA LYS A 99 2.50 4.75 7.58
C LYS A 99 3.01 4.52 6.16
N ILE A 100 2.33 5.07 5.16
CA ILE A 100 2.62 4.79 3.76
C ILE A 100 2.82 6.08 3.00
N GLU A 101 3.85 6.12 2.16
CA GLU A 101 4.16 7.24 1.28
C GLU A 101 4.36 6.74 -0.14
N ALA A 102 3.94 7.54 -1.11
CA ALA A 102 4.19 7.29 -2.52
C ALA A 102 4.94 8.47 -3.10
N LEU A 103 5.95 8.19 -3.91
CA LEU A 103 6.83 9.21 -4.48
C LEU A 103 7.02 8.99 -5.98
N GLU A 104 7.12 10.09 -6.70
CA GLU A 104 7.65 10.12 -8.06
C GLU A 104 8.97 10.89 -7.99
N GLY A 105 10.10 10.17 -8.11
CA GLY A 105 11.40 10.77 -7.82
C GLY A 105 11.42 11.27 -6.37
N ASP A 106 11.73 12.54 -6.18
CA ASP A 106 11.74 13.15 -4.85
C ASP A 106 10.41 13.78 -4.46
N GLN A 107 9.42 13.78 -5.37
CA GLN A 107 8.14 14.39 -5.10
C GLN A 107 7.19 13.42 -4.41
N LYS A 108 6.69 13.81 -3.24
CA LYS A 108 5.65 13.03 -2.55
C LYS A 108 4.33 13.22 -3.28
N ILE A 109 3.76 12.15 -3.80
CA ILE A 109 2.50 12.18 -4.55
C ILE A 109 1.33 11.61 -3.76
N GLY A 110 1.59 10.90 -2.67
CA GLY A 110 0.53 10.36 -1.85
C GLY A 110 1.00 9.99 -0.46
N VAL A 111 0.08 10.04 0.50
CA VAL A 111 0.31 9.61 1.89
C VAL A 111 -0.95 8.96 2.43
N SER A 112 -0.79 8.05 3.38
CA SER A 112 -1.90 7.49 4.15
C SER A 112 -1.38 6.79 5.39
N THR A 113 -2.31 6.47 6.31
CA THR A 113 -2.10 5.46 7.32
C THR A 113 -3.03 4.29 7.01
N HIS A 114 -2.62 3.08 7.37
CA HIS A 114 -3.33 1.87 7.01
C HIS A 114 -3.29 0.90 8.17
N LYS A 115 -4.34 0.07 8.30
CA LYS A 115 -4.41 -0.95 9.33
C LYS A 115 -4.84 -2.26 8.72
N ARG A 116 -4.16 -3.33 9.12
CA ARG A 116 -4.44 -4.69 8.65
C ARG A 116 -4.52 -5.62 9.85
N ALA A 117 -5.26 -6.70 9.69
CA ALA A 117 -5.39 -7.72 10.72
C ALA A 117 -4.87 -9.05 10.18
N VAL A 118 -4.12 -9.77 11.00
CA VAL A 118 -3.62 -11.10 10.67
C VAL A 118 -4.75 -12.11 10.91
N ILE A 119 -5.04 -12.89 9.88
CA ILE A 119 -6.05 -13.96 9.96
C ILE A 119 -5.44 -15.25 9.43
N SER A 120 -6.08 -16.37 9.75
CA SER A 120 -5.69 -17.63 9.15
C SER A 120 -6.16 -17.68 7.68
N LYS A 121 -5.42 -18.40 6.82
CA LYS A 121 -5.74 -18.50 5.39
C LYS A 121 -7.08 -19.16 5.11
N ASP A 122 -7.64 -19.90 6.06
CA ASP A 122 -8.96 -20.50 5.92
C ASP A 122 -10.08 -19.55 6.37
N GLY A 123 -9.75 -18.32 6.74
CA GLY A 123 -10.72 -17.30 7.11
C GLY A 123 -11.14 -17.32 8.56
N SER A 124 -10.54 -18.18 9.37
CA SER A 124 -10.91 -18.28 10.78
C SER A 124 -10.00 -17.52 11.74
#